data_84bc673518f097044770042bda1a681d
#
_entry.id   84bc673518f097044770042bda1a681d
#
_cell.length_a   1.000
_cell.length_b   1.000
_cell.length_c   1.000
_cell.angle_alpha   90.00
_cell.angle_beta   90.00
_cell.angle_gamma   90.00
#
_symmetry.space_group_name_H-M   'P 1'
#
loop_
_entity.id
_entity.type
_entity.pdbx_description
1 polymer ?
#
loop_
_entity_poly.entity_id
_entity_poly.type
_entity_poly.pdbx_seq_one_letter_code
_entity_poly.pdbx_strand_id
1 'polypeptide(L)'
;SNLSRIPGRGFCFKECLRSKTITNRDTLFQKPKTTEPFEFNDSVAMVFDDMLQRSIPMYQECQDLAAHWCAKYAKPSTSVYDLGCSTGSFLLKLAQALPPLKNIKLIGLDSSQAMLKKAKGTLRNSPLPCEMIQADLNENLSIDNASVIVMNYTLQFVRPSNRSTLLKIIYNALVPGGSMILIEKVNSKIPGLNKTFIDFHHQFKEEKGYSKLEISQKREALENVLIPWTVEQ
;
A
#
# COMPACT_ATOMS: atom_id res chain seq x y z
N SER A 1 -24.93 34.91 21.90
CA SER A 1 -24.64 33.79 21.01
C SER A 1 -23.38 34.08 20.18
N ASN A 2 -22.23 33.70 20.72
CA ASN A 2 -20.93 33.80 20.04
C ASN A 2 -20.52 32.43 19.50
N LEU A 3 -20.74 32.24 18.21
CA LEU A 3 -20.11 31.15 17.47
C LEU A 3 -18.71 31.62 17.03
N SER A 4 -17.68 31.22 17.77
CA SER A 4 -16.29 31.43 17.39
C SER A 4 -15.96 30.57 16.16
N ARG A 5 -15.61 31.24 15.06
CA ARG A 5 -15.11 30.64 13.82
C ARG A 5 -13.78 29.94 14.09
N ILE A 6 -13.74 28.64 13.88
CA ILE A 6 -12.47 27.89 13.74
C ILE A 6 -11.88 28.28 12.37
N PRO A 7 -10.64 28.76 12.29
CA PRO A 7 -10.01 29.02 11.01
C PRO A 7 -9.68 27.70 10.32
N GLY A 8 -10.49 27.33 9.33
CA GLY A 8 -10.18 26.24 8.42
C GLY A 8 -8.94 26.59 7.59
N ARG A 9 -7.79 26.01 7.88
CA ARG A 9 -6.69 25.99 6.93
C ARG A 9 -7.12 25.08 5.78
N GLY A 10 -7.46 25.66 4.66
CA GLY A 10 -7.69 24.95 3.42
C GLY A 10 -6.46 24.11 3.08
N PHE A 11 -6.66 22.82 2.93
CA PHE A 11 -5.63 21.90 2.50
C PHE A 11 -5.26 22.25 1.05
N CYS A 12 -4.08 22.86 0.87
CA CYS A 12 -3.58 23.18 -0.46
C CYS A 12 -2.92 21.94 -1.04
N PHE A 13 -3.56 21.31 -2.02
CA PHE A 13 -3.06 20.14 -2.76
C PHE A 13 -1.71 20.36 -3.47
N LYS A 14 -1.20 21.58 -3.50
CA LYS A 14 -0.01 21.96 -4.28
C LYS A 14 1.32 21.92 -3.53
N GLU A 15 1.35 21.79 -2.21
CA GLU A 15 2.61 21.91 -1.44
C GLU A 15 3.18 20.60 -0.88
N CYS A 16 2.49 19.46 -1.04
CA CYS A 16 3.03 18.16 -0.64
C CYS A 16 3.88 17.53 -1.77
N LEU A 17 4.87 18.28 -2.30
CA LEU A 17 5.64 17.82 -3.43
C LEU A 17 7.14 17.95 -3.22
N ARG A 18 7.80 16.81 -3.42
CA ARG A 18 9.20 16.58 -3.80
C ARG A 18 10.19 16.36 -2.68
N SER A 19 10.05 15.30 -1.93
CA SER A 19 11.25 14.52 -1.63
C SER A 19 11.54 13.65 -2.88
N LYS A 20 12.54 14.00 -3.67
CA LYS A 20 13.09 13.11 -4.71
C LYS A 20 13.84 12.01 -3.98
N THR A 21 13.13 10.99 -3.54
CA THR A 21 13.76 9.71 -3.22
C THR A 21 14.33 9.23 -4.54
N ILE A 22 15.66 9.12 -4.64
CA ILE A 22 16.32 8.53 -5.82
C ILE A 22 15.94 7.04 -5.76
N THR A 23 14.88 6.67 -6.46
CA THR A 23 14.49 5.27 -6.64
C THR A 23 15.26 4.74 -7.85
N ASN A 24 15.89 3.60 -7.69
CA ASN A 24 16.49 2.90 -8.81
C ASN A 24 15.37 2.50 -9.79
N ARG A 25 15.63 2.67 -11.09
CA ARG A 25 14.66 2.28 -12.12
C ARG A 25 14.46 0.77 -12.13
N ASP A 26 13.22 0.32 -12.21
CA ASP A 26 12.89 -1.09 -12.39
C ASP A 26 13.30 -1.58 -13.77
N THR A 27 14.25 -2.52 -13.79
CA THR A 27 14.80 -3.18 -14.99
C THR A 27 14.81 -4.70 -14.83
N LEU A 28 14.13 -5.24 -13.81
CA LEU A 28 14.23 -6.65 -13.40
C LEU A 28 13.77 -7.62 -14.49
N PHE A 29 12.90 -7.19 -15.38
CA PHE A 29 12.29 -8.01 -16.41
C PHE A 29 12.70 -7.59 -17.85
N GLN A 30 13.76 -6.77 -18.00
CA GLN A 30 14.21 -6.29 -19.32
C GLN A 30 14.83 -7.37 -20.21
N LYS A 31 15.47 -8.38 -19.61
CA LYS A 31 16.10 -9.48 -20.36
C LYS A 31 15.22 -10.73 -20.29
N PRO A 32 15.16 -11.51 -21.38
CA PRO A 32 14.51 -12.81 -21.34
C PRO A 32 15.11 -13.69 -20.24
N LYS A 33 14.29 -14.28 -19.41
CA LYS A 33 14.69 -15.22 -18.36
C LYS A 33 13.58 -16.25 -18.14
N THR A 34 13.94 -17.40 -17.55
CA THR A 34 12.95 -18.32 -17.03
C THR A 34 12.12 -17.61 -15.96
N THR A 35 10.79 -17.67 -16.10
CA THR A 35 9.90 -16.98 -15.17
C THR A 35 9.76 -17.83 -13.91
N GLU A 36 10.27 -17.30 -12.80
CA GLU A 36 10.04 -17.81 -11.46
C GLU A 36 8.89 -17.06 -10.80
N PRO A 37 8.20 -17.64 -9.81
CA PRO A 37 7.21 -16.93 -9.04
C PRO A 37 7.76 -15.61 -8.47
N PHE A 38 6.94 -14.57 -8.44
CA PHE A 38 7.36 -13.26 -7.95
C PHE A 38 7.63 -13.30 -6.45
N GLU A 39 8.83 -12.89 -6.06
CA GLU A 39 9.25 -12.80 -4.67
C GLU A 39 9.64 -11.37 -4.30
N PHE A 40 9.26 -10.94 -3.10
CA PHE A 40 9.61 -9.63 -2.55
C PHE A 40 11.01 -9.65 -1.91
N ASN A 41 12.03 -9.95 -2.71
CA ASN A 41 13.44 -10.07 -2.29
C ASN A 41 14.18 -8.73 -2.35
N ASP A 42 15.49 -8.72 -2.02
CA ASP A 42 16.32 -7.50 -2.00
C ASP A 42 16.35 -6.77 -3.34
N SER A 43 16.43 -7.49 -4.47
CA SER A 43 16.44 -6.88 -5.81
C SER A 43 15.13 -6.16 -6.13
N VAL A 44 14.01 -6.74 -5.75
CA VAL A 44 12.68 -6.12 -5.88
C VAL A 44 12.56 -4.92 -4.94
N ALA A 45 12.98 -5.04 -3.68
CA ALA A 45 12.92 -3.95 -2.71
C ALA A 45 13.67 -2.70 -3.17
N MET A 46 14.79 -2.85 -3.89
CA MET A 46 15.57 -1.72 -4.40
C MET A 46 14.83 -0.86 -5.43
N VAL A 47 13.97 -1.46 -6.25
CA VAL A 47 13.27 -0.80 -7.37
C VAL A 47 11.76 -0.68 -7.14
N PHE A 48 11.26 -1.12 -5.98
CA PHE A 48 9.83 -1.33 -5.74
C PHE A 48 9.00 -0.06 -5.89
N ASP A 49 9.47 1.08 -5.38
CA ASP A 49 8.75 2.34 -5.47
C ASP A 49 8.61 2.82 -6.94
N ASP A 50 9.66 2.68 -7.77
CA ASP A 50 9.58 2.93 -9.22
C ASP A 50 8.63 1.95 -9.90
N MET A 51 8.72 0.67 -9.51
CA MET A 51 7.86 -0.39 -10.01
C MET A 51 6.37 -0.09 -9.78
N LEU A 52 5.99 0.37 -8.60
CA LEU A 52 4.60 0.70 -8.27
C LEU A 52 4.12 1.92 -9.05
N GLN A 53 4.89 3.02 -9.07
CA GLN A 53 4.55 4.24 -9.80
C GLN A 53 4.35 4.02 -11.30
N ARG A 54 5.14 3.11 -11.90
CA ARG A 54 5.05 2.78 -13.32
C ARG A 54 4.06 1.66 -13.64
N SER A 55 3.58 0.93 -12.64
CA SER A 55 2.66 -0.20 -12.84
C SER A 55 1.23 0.07 -12.40
N ILE A 56 0.99 1.03 -11.51
CA ILE A 56 -0.33 1.28 -10.93
C ILE A 56 -0.82 2.67 -11.33
N PRO A 57 -1.91 2.77 -12.10
CA PRO A 57 -2.54 4.06 -12.41
C PRO A 57 -2.93 4.81 -11.13
N MET A 58 -2.70 6.13 -11.12
CA MET A 58 -3.06 7.03 -10.01
C MET A 58 -2.48 6.59 -8.64
N TYR A 59 -1.31 5.91 -8.63
CA TYR A 59 -0.73 5.37 -7.41
C TYR A 59 -0.52 6.44 -6.33
N GLN A 60 0.05 7.59 -6.69
CA GLN A 60 0.33 8.68 -5.74
C GLN A 60 -0.95 9.30 -5.21
N GLU A 61 -1.93 9.54 -6.06
CA GLU A 61 -3.23 10.10 -5.71
C GLU A 61 -4.00 9.18 -4.74
N CYS A 62 -3.97 7.86 -4.98
CA CYS A 62 -4.54 6.88 -4.06
C CYS A 62 -3.85 6.89 -2.70
N GLN A 63 -2.51 7.00 -2.67
CA GLN A 63 -1.74 7.13 -1.44
C GLN A 63 -2.09 8.42 -0.67
N ASP A 64 -2.23 9.56 -1.37
CA ASP A 64 -2.60 10.83 -0.77
C ASP A 64 -4.01 10.78 -0.18
N LEU A 65 -4.96 10.18 -0.90
CA LEU A 65 -6.33 9.99 -0.43
C LEU A 65 -6.37 9.06 0.80
N ALA A 66 -5.62 7.95 0.78
CA ALA A 66 -5.52 7.04 1.92
C ALA A 66 -4.95 7.75 3.15
N ALA A 67 -3.87 8.52 3.01
CA ALA A 67 -3.27 9.27 4.11
C ALA A 67 -4.25 10.32 4.68
N HIS A 68 -5.03 11.00 3.82
CA HIS A 68 -6.08 11.93 4.24
C HIS A 68 -7.16 11.24 5.10
N TRP A 69 -7.65 10.08 4.66
CA TRP A 69 -8.64 9.31 5.42
C TRP A 69 -8.06 8.76 6.73
N CYS A 70 -6.80 8.29 6.73
CA CYS A 70 -6.12 7.90 7.96
C CYS A 70 -6.07 9.05 8.96
N ALA A 71 -5.68 10.25 8.52
CA ALA A 71 -5.61 11.43 9.39
C ALA A 71 -6.97 11.80 9.99
N LYS A 72 -8.07 11.55 9.27
CA LYS A 72 -9.44 11.81 9.74
C LYS A 72 -9.91 10.84 10.81
N TYR A 73 -9.52 9.56 10.72
CA TYR A 73 -10.00 8.50 11.63
C TYR A 73 -9.00 8.12 12.72
N ALA A 74 -7.74 8.54 12.61
CA ALA A 74 -6.73 8.31 13.64
C ALA A 74 -7.13 8.95 14.96
N LYS A 75 -6.93 8.23 16.07
CA LYS A 75 -7.31 8.64 17.43
C LYS A 75 -6.11 8.67 18.35
N PRO A 76 -6.12 9.57 19.36
CA PRO A 76 -5.09 9.56 20.41
C PRO A 76 -5.02 8.22 21.14
N SER A 77 -3.82 7.83 21.58
CA SER A 77 -3.54 6.62 22.36
C SER A 77 -3.99 5.31 21.68
N THR A 78 -3.97 5.30 20.33
CA THR A 78 -4.25 4.11 19.52
C THR A 78 -3.12 3.85 18.54
N SER A 79 -3.26 2.77 17.75
CA SER A 79 -2.34 2.41 16.68
C SER A 79 -2.98 2.65 15.31
N VAL A 80 -2.15 3.00 14.32
CA VAL A 80 -2.48 2.95 12.89
C VAL A 80 -1.58 1.89 12.26
N TYR A 81 -2.19 0.90 11.65
CA TYR A 81 -1.51 -0.22 11.01
C TYR A 81 -1.49 -0.08 9.49
N ASP A 82 -0.34 -0.37 8.88
CA ASP A 82 -0.19 -0.57 7.43
C ASP A 82 0.18 -2.04 7.20
N LEU A 83 -0.81 -2.83 6.72
CA LEU A 83 -0.65 -4.26 6.48
C LEU A 83 -0.13 -4.48 5.06
N GLY A 84 1.09 -5.00 4.94
CA GLY A 84 1.87 -5.04 3.71
C GLY A 84 2.56 -3.71 3.43
N CYS A 85 3.28 -3.19 4.44
CA CYS A 85 3.89 -1.85 4.41
C CYS A 85 5.05 -1.70 3.42
N SER A 86 5.55 -2.80 2.87
CA SER A 86 6.64 -2.85 1.89
C SER A 86 7.83 -1.96 2.24
N THR A 87 8.21 -1.01 1.39
CA THR A 87 9.34 -0.09 1.58
C THR A 87 9.08 1.04 2.58
N GLY A 88 7.90 1.09 3.23
CA GLY A 88 7.51 2.10 4.22
C GLY A 88 7.15 3.47 3.63
N SER A 89 7.06 3.60 2.31
CA SER A 89 6.78 4.88 1.63
C SER A 89 5.44 5.48 2.07
N PHE A 90 4.41 4.64 2.21
CA PHE A 90 3.10 5.10 2.69
C PHE A 90 3.14 5.52 4.16
N LEU A 91 3.81 4.75 5.02
CA LEU A 91 3.96 5.11 6.43
C LEU A 91 4.69 6.43 6.63
N LEU A 92 5.70 6.72 5.79
CA LEU A 92 6.38 8.03 5.83
C LEU A 92 5.41 9.16 5.43
N LYS A 93 4.65 8.98 4.35
CA LYS A 93 3.61 9.93 3.92
C LYS A 93 2.56 10.13 5.01
N LEU A 94 2.10 9.06 5.63
CA LEU A 94 1.14 9.10 6.71
C LEU A 94 1.68 9.84 7.94
N ALA A 95 2.92 9.57 8.35
CA ALA A 95 3.57 10.26 9.46
C ALA A 95 3.65 11.78 9.26
N GLN A 96 3.78 12.22 8.00
CA GLN A 96 3.77 13.66 7.63
C GLN A 96 2.36 14.27 7.59
N ALA A 97 1.34 13.45 7.28
CA ALA A 97 -0.04 13.89 7.12
C ALA A 97 -0.86 13.89 8.42
N LEU A 98 -0.46 13.08 9.40
CA LEU A 98 -1.17 12.99 10.67
C LEU A 98 -1.11 14.29 11.47
N PRO A 99 -2.24 14.74 12.05
CA PRO A 99 -2.22 15.82 13.02
C PRO A 99 -1.43 15.41 14.28
N PRO A 100 -1.01 16.35 15.11
CA PRO A 100 -0.29 16.04 16.35
C PRO A 100 -1.23 15.34 17.36
N LEU A 101 -1.29 14.02 17.27
CA LEU A 101 -2.08 13.17 18.16
C LEU A 101 -1.22 12.63 19.30
N LYS A 102 -1.72 12.74 20.53
CA LYS A 102 -1.03 12.24 21.73
C LYS A 102 -0.95 10.70 21.68
N ASN A 103 0.25 10.16 21.86
CA ASN A 103 0.51 8.71 21.97
C ASN A 103 -0.01 7.88 20.79
N ILE A 104 -0.01 8.42 19.57
CA ILE A 104 -0.30 7.64 18.36
C ILE A 104 0.91 6.76 18.01
N LYS A 105 0.66 5.52 17.59
CA LYS A 105 1.68 4.59 17.10
C LYS A 105 1.43 4.29 15.62
N LEU A 106 2.50 4.28 14.83
CA LEU A 106 2.47 3.80 13.44
C LEU A 106 3.17 2.44 13.38
N ILE A 107 2.48 1.44 12.85
CA ILE A 107 2.96 0.06 12.83
C ILE A 107 2.84 -0.48 11.41
N GLY A 108 3.96 -0.90 10.81
CA GLY A 108 4.00 -1.55 9.52
C GLY A 108 4.25 -3.05 9.65
N LEU A 109 3.44 -3.85 9.00
CA LEU A 109 3.62 -5.29 8.89
C LEU A 109 3.98 -5.67 7.45
N ASP A 110 4.99 -6.52 7.28
CA ASP A 110 5.31 -7.14 5.99
C ASP A 110 5.96 -8.51 6.20
N SER A 111 5.73 -9.45 5.31
CA SER A 111 6.37 -10.77 5.38
C SER A 111 7.83 -10.75 4.91
N SER A 112 8.18 -9.81 4.04
CA SER A 112 9.50 -9.70 3.45
C SER A 112 10.49 -8.96 4.34
N GLN A 113 11.52 -9.65 4.79
CA GLN A 113 12.66 -9.06 5.51
C GLN A 113 13.37 -7.99 4.68
N ALA A 114 13.47 -8.19 3.35
CA ALA A 114 14.09 -7.24 2.43
C ALA A 114 13.32 -5.91 2.37
N MET A 115 11.98 -6.00 2.30
CA MET A 115 11.09 -4.84 2.34
C MET A 115 11.21 -4.10 3.68
N LEU A 116 11.16 -4.79 4.80
CA LEU A 116 11.29 -4.18 6.13
C LEU A 116 12.65 -3.53 6.36
N LYS A 117 13.73 -4.11 5.83
CA LYS A 117 15.06 -3.51 5.85
C LYS A 117 15.08 -2.17 5.09
N LYS A 118 14.46 -2.13 3.92
CA LYS A 118 14.29 -0.91 3.13
C LYS A 118 13.41 0.11 3.87
N ALA A 119 12.29 -0.33 4.47
CA ALA A 119 11.36 0.51 5.23
C ALA A 119 12.06 1.21 6.40
N LYS A 120 12.90 0.50 7.17
CA LYS A 120 13.71 1.10 8.25
C LYS A 120 14.59 2.23 7.74
N GLY A 121 15.16 2.10 6.53
CA GLY A 121 15.92 3.17 5.88
C GLY A 121 15.05 4.36 5.48
N THR A 122 13.91 4.10 4.86
CA THR A 122 12.92 5.11 4.44
C THR A 122 12.41 5.93 5.63
N LEU A 123 12.15 5.27 6.75
CA LEU A 123 11.54 5.87 7.95
C LEU A 123 12.56 6.47 8.94
N ARG A 124 13.86 6.45 8.63
CA ARG A 124 14.90 6.98 9.52
C ARG A 124 14.64 8.41 9.99
N ASN A 125 14.09 9.25 9.12
CA ASN A 125 13.78 10.66 9.40
C ASN A 125 12.27 10.90 9.48
N SER A 126 11.50 9.88 9.85
CA SER A 126 10.05 10.03 10.06
C SER A 126 9.78 10.99 11.23
N PRO A 127 8.82 11.91 11.10
CA PRO A 127 8.43 12.80 12.20
C PRO A 127 7.73 12.07 13.35
N LEU A 128 7.25 10.85 13.11
CA LEU A 128 6.62 10.00 14.12
C LEU A 128 7.36 8.65 14.20
N PRO A 129 7.44 8.04 15.39
CA PRO A 129 8.01 6.71 15.53
C PRO A 129 7.18 5.68 14.76
N CYS A 130 7.86 4.84 13.98
CA CYS A 130 7.25 3.76 13.22
C CYS A 130 7.85 2.42 13.65
N GLU A 131 7.02 1.49 14.05
CA GLU A 131 7.40 0.12 14.37
C GLU A 131 7.24 -0.78 13.15
N MET A 132 8.26 -1.62 12.85
CA MET A 132 8.25 -2.55 11.73
C MET A 132 8.26 -3.98 12.24
N ILE A 133 7.21 -4.74 11.92
CA ILE A 133 6.98 -6.11 12.38
C ILE A 133 7.01 -7.05 11.17
N GLN A 134 7.82 -8.10 11.25
CA GLN A 134 7.77 -9.17 10.25
C GLN A 134 6.62 -10.10 10.55
N ALA A 135 5.63 -10.18 9.64
CA ALA A 135 4.47 -11.04 9.79
C ALA A 135 3.89 -11.43 8.43
N ASP A 136 3.45 -12.67 8.29
CA ASP A 136 2.68 -13.15 7.14
C ASP A 136 1.18 -12.95 7.41
N LEU A 137 0.50 -12.21 6.54
CA LEU A 137 -0.94 -11.97 6.62
C LEU A 137 -1.79 -13.23 6.38
N ASN A 138 -1.17 -14.32 5.92
CA ASN A 138 -1.80 -15.63 5.79
C ASN A 138 -1.81 -16.43 7.09
N GLU A 139 -1.13 -15.95 8.13
CA GLU A 139 -1.02 -16.60 9.43
C GLU A 139 -1.83 -15.87 10.50
N ASN A 140 -1.76 -16.37 11.72
CA ASN A 140 -2.44 -15.73 12.84
C ASN A 140 -1.72 -14.46 13.26
N LEU A 141 -2.43 -13.32 13.26
CA LEU A 141 -1.89 -12.00 13.57
C LEU A 141 -2.38 -11.53 14.93
N SER A 142 -1.50 -10.91 15.70
CA SER A 142 -1.84 -10.18 16.91
C SER A 142 -1.80 -8.67 16.61
N ILE A 143 -2.97 -8.10 16.34
CA ILE A 143 -3.17 -6.65 16.16
C ILE A 143 -4.30 -6.21 17.08
N ASP A 144 -4.13 -5.07 17.74
CA ASP A 144 -5.10 -4.55 18.68
C ASP A 144 -5.11 -3.01 18.71
N ASN A 145 -6.07 -2.46 19.43
CA ASN A 145 -6.18 -1.02 19.71
C ASN A 145 -5.99 -0.14 18.45
N ALA A 146 -6.51 -0.57 17.31
CA ALA A 146 -6.36 0.11 16.04
C ALA A 146 -7.45 1.17 15.84
N SER A 147 -7.08 2.42 15.61
CA SER A 147 -8.02 3.41 15.09
C SER A 147 -8.12 3.36 13.57
N VAL A 148 -7.05 2.99 12.88
CA VAL A 148 -7.04 2.80 11.43
C VAL A 148 -6.19 1.59 11.06
N ILE A 149 -6.69 0.80 10.13
CA ILE A 149 -5.93 -0.28 9.47
C ILE A 149 -5.99 -0.04 7.96
N VAL A 150 -4.82 -0.02 7.33
CA VAL A 150 -4.68 0.22 5.89
C VAL A 150 -4.16 -1.02 5.20
N MET A 151 -4.69 -1.32 4.03
CA MET A 151 -4.17 -2.29 3.07
C MET A 151 -4.11 -1.64 1.68
N ASN A 152 -2.90 -1.34 1.22
CA ASN A 152 -2.67 -0.73 -0.09
C ASN A 152 -2.16 -1.78 -1.07
N TYR A 153 -3.03 -2.30 -1.94
CA TYR A 153 -2.71 -3.33 -2.94
C TYR A 153 -2.12 -4.61 -2.33
N THR A 154 -2.54 -4.96 -1.12
CA THR A 154 -1.96 -6.04 -0.31
C THR A 154 -2.87 -7.26 -0.23
N LEU A 155 -4.18 -7.07 -0.05
CA LEU A 155 -5.11 -8.17 0.19
C LEU A 155 -5.18 -9.16 -0.99
N GLN A 156 -4.83 -8.71 -2.21
CA GLN A 156 -4.69 -9.54 -3.41
C GLN A 156 -3.57 -10.58 -3.31
N PHE A 157 -2.62 -10.44 -2.38
CA PHE A 157 -1.54 -11.40 -2.10
C PHE A 157 -1.89 -12.36 -0.95
N VAL A 158 -2.96 -12.10 -0.22
CA VAL A 158 -3.47 -13.02 0.79
C VAL A 158 -4.28 -14.13 0.11
N ARG A 159 -4.02 -15.38 0.49
CA ARG A 159 -4.74 -16.54 -0.05
C ARG A 159 -6.24 -16.37 0.11
N PRO A 160 -7.06 -16.64 -0.91
CA PRO A 160 -8.51 -16.45 -0.84
C PRO A 160 -9.17 -17.12 0.38
N SER A 161 -8.70 -18.32 0.76
CA SER A 161 -9.17 -19.06 1.94
C SER A 161 -8.94 -18.31 3.26
N ASN A 162 -7.93 -17.46 3.35
CA ASN A 162 -7.51 -16.78 4.58
C ASN A 162 -8.07 -15.36 4.72
N ARG A 163 -8.58 -14.78 3.61
CA ARG A 163 -9.06 -13.39 3.58
C ARG A 163 -10.16 -13.12 4.60
N SER A 164 -11.13 -14.02 4.69
CA SER A 164 -12.25 -13.91 5.65
C SER A 164 -11.77 -13.90 7.11
N THR A 165 -10.78 -14.72 7.43
CA THR A 165 -10.16 -14.77 8.76
C THR A 165 -9.40 -13.50 9.06
N LEU A 166 -8.59 -13.01 8.11
CA LEU A 166 -7.87 -11.75 8.25
C LEU A 166 -8.83 -10.58 8.46
N LEU A 167 -9.91 -10.48 7.69
CA LEU A 167 -10.91 -9.41 7.86
C LEU A 167 -11.60 -9.47 9.22
N LYS A 168 -11.82 -10.66 9.80
CA LYS A 168 -12.34 -10.80 11.18
C LYS A 168 -11.33 -10.31 12.21
N ILE A 169 -10.04 -10.62 12.05
CA ILE A 169 -8.95 -10.13 12.92
C ILE A 169 -8.92 -8.60 12.86
N ILE A 170 -8.95 -8.02 11.66
CA ILE A 170 -8.98 -6.57 11.44
C ILE A 170 -10.18 -5.93 12.15
N TYR A 171 -11.38 -6.49 11.95
CA TYR A 171 -12.61 -5.97 12.57
C TYR A 171 -12.52 -5.96 14.11
N ASN A 172 -12.03 -7.05 14.70
CA ASN A 172 -11.88 -7.17 16.16
C ASN A 172 -10.78 -6.26 16.74
N ALA A 173 -9.78 -5.90 15.95
CA ALA A 173 -8.69 -5.00 16.36
C ALA A 173 -9.10 -3.53 16.37
N LEU A 174 -10.13 -3.15 15.59
CA LEU A 174 -10.58 -1.78 15.48
C LEU A 174 -11.28 -1.31 16.75
N VAL A 175 -10.86 -0.16 17.27
CA VAL A 175 -11.57 0.52 18.37
C VAL A 175 -12.93 1.06 17.88
N PRO A 176 -13.91 1.32 18.76
CA PRO A 176 -15.18 1.92 18.36
C PRO A 176 -15.00 3.18 17.52
N GLY A 177 -15.60 3.20 16.32
CA GLY A 177 -15.44 4.27 15.32
C GLY A 177 -14.05 4.32 14.69
N GLY A 178 -13.28 3.24 14.73
CA GLY A 178 -12.10 3.01 13.91
C GLY A 178 -12.50 2.67 12.46
N SER A 179 -11.53 2.66 11.55
CA SER A 179 -11.79 2.48 10.11
C SER A 179 -10.74 1.57 9.47
N MET A 180 -11.19 0.73 8.54
CA MET A 180 -10.33 0.06 7.58
C MET A 180 -10.31 0.84 6.26
N ILE A 181 -9.13 1.03 5.68
CA ILE A 181 -8.94 1.63 4.36
C ILE A 181 -8.34 0.56 3.46
N LEU A 182 -9.08 0.21 2.41
CA LEU A 182 -8.69 -0.82 1.46
C LEU A 182 -8.58 -0.21 0.06
N ILE A 183 -7.42 -0.37 -0.57
CA ILE A 183 -7.17 0.01 -1.96
C ILE A 183 -6.66 -1.24 -2.67
N GLU A 184 -7.39 -1.69 -3.70
CA GLU A 184 -7.10 -2.94 -4.39
C GLU A 184 -7.32 -2.85 -5.90
N LYS A 185 -6.63 -3.71 -6.63
CA LYS A 185 -6.94 -3.99 -8.02
C LYS A 185 -8.17 -4.90 -8.08
N VAL A 186 -9.12 -4.56 -8.93
CA VAL A 186 -10.32 -5.36 -9.16
C VAL A 186 -10.36 -5.95 -10.57
N ASN A 187 -10.97 -7.12 -10.67
CA ASN A 187 -11.35 -7.74 -11.94
C ASN A 187 -12.86 -7.60 -12.15
N SER A 188 -13.30 -7.72 -13.40
CA SER A 188 -14.72 -7.81 -13.74
C SER A 188 -15.09 -9.26 -14.09
N LYS A 189 -16.28 -9.70 -13.66
CA LYS A 189 -16.87 -10.97 -14.10
C LYS A 189 -17.37 -10.93 -15.55
N ILE A 190 -17.52 -9.72 -16.13
CA ILE A 190 -17.92 -9.53 -17.52
C ILE A 190 -16.65 -9.64 -18.40
N PRO A 191 -16.52 -10.68 -19.26
CA PRO A 191 -15.27 -10.94 -19.97
C PRO A 191 -14.79 -9.76 -20.84
N GLY A 192 -15.71 -9.08 -21.55
CA GLY A 192 -15.37 -7.92 -22.37
C GLY A 192 -14.84 -6.75 -21.56
N LEU A 193 -15.44 -6.44 -20.40
CA LEU A 193 -14.99 -5.38 -19.51
C LEU A 193 -13.66 -5.75 -18.87
N ASN A 194 -13.49 -7.01 -18.45
CA ASN A 194 -12.23 -7.46 -17.88
C ASN A 194 -11.08 -7.35 -18.88
N LYS A 195 -11.34 -7.71 -20.16
CA LYS A 195 -10.37 -7.52 -21.24
C LYS A 195 -9.99 -6.04 -21.40
N THR A 196 -10.96 -5.14 -21.38
CA THR A 196 -10.72 -3.68 -21.46
C THR A 196 -9.83 -3.20 -20.31
N PHE A 197 -10.04 -3.67 -19.08
CA PHE A 197 -9.18 -3.33 -17.94
C PHE A 197 -7.74 -3.81 -18.13
N ILE A 198 -7.56 -5.03 -18.65
CA ILE A 198 -6.25 -5.60 -18.94
C ILE A 198 -5.53 -4.79 -20.03
N ASP A 199 -6.23 -4.51 -21.14
CA ASP A 199 -5.68 -3.77 -22.29
C ASP A 199 -5.26 -2.35 -21.85
N PHE A 200 -6.12 -1.64 -21.10
CA PHE A 200 -5.80 -0.32 -20.52
C PHE A 200 -4.57 -0.38 -19.62
N HIS A 201 -4.48 -1.40 -18.74
CA HIS A 201 -3.37 -1.54 -17.83
C HIS A 201 -2.05 -1.84 -18.54
N HIS A 202 -2.09 -2.61 -19.65
CA HIS A 202 -0.91 -2.85 -20.48
C HIS A 202 -0.46 -1.56 -21.17
N GLN A 203 -1.40 -0.83 -21.79
CA GLN A 203 -1.12 0.46 -22.43
C GLN A 203 -0.50 1.45 -21.43
N PHE A 204 -1.07 1.59 -20.24
CA PHE A 204 -0.53 2.44 -19.19
C PHE A 204 0.94 2.10 -18.87
N LYS A 205 1.28 0.80 -18.73
CA LYS A 205 2.66 0.37 -18.48
C LYS A 205 3.58 0.69 -19.64
N GLU A 206 3.14 0.49 -20.88
CA GLU A 206 3.90 0.87 -22.08
C GLU A 206 4.19 2.37 -22.11
N GLU A 207 3.20 3.22 -21.81
CA GLU A 207 3.35 4.68 -21.70
C GLU A 207 4.31 5.08 -20.57
N LYS A 208 4.40 4.27 -19.49
CA LYS A 208 5.40 4.43 -18.42
C LYS A 208 6.77 3.83 -18.74
N GLY A 209 6.97 3.33 -19.98
CA GLY A 209 8.24 2.89 -20.50
C GLY A 209 8.63 1.45 -20.20
N TYR A 210 7.65 0.57 -19.91
CA TYR A 210 7.86 -0.87 -19.94
C TYR A 210 7.70 -1.42 -21.36
N SER A 211 8.57 -2.32 -21.76
CA SER A 211 8.43 -3.08 -23.00
C SER A 211 7.35 -4.17 -22.85
N LYS A 212 6.82 -4.67 -23.97
CA LYS A 212 5.89 -5.80 -23.99
C LYS A 212 6.48 -7.05 -23.34
N LEU A 213 7.78 -7.27 -23.48
CA LEU A 213 8.50 -8.38 -22.85
C LEU A 213 8.47 -8.25 -21.31
N GLU A 214 8.80 -7.06 -20.78
CA GLU A 214 8.76 -6.81 -19.33
C GLU A 214 7.34 -7.01 -18.76
N ILE A 215 6.31 -6.54 -19.48
CA ILE A 215 4.90 -6.70 -19.08
C ILE A 215 4.51 -8.19 -19.06
N SER A 216 4.90 -8.96 -20.07
CA SER A 216 4.60 -10.39 -20.17
C SER A 216 5.27 -11.19 -19.07
N GLN A 217 6.59 -11.03 -18.90
CA GLN A 217 7.37 -11.75 -17.89
C GLN A 217 6.89 -11.44 -16.46
N LYS A 218 6.60 -10.15 -16.17
CA LYS A 218 6.08 -9.75 -14.87
C LYS A 218 4.67 -10.31 -14.62
N ARG A 219 3.82 -10.38 -15.63
CA ARG A 219 2.50 -10.99 -15.53
C ARG A 219 2.60 -12.49 -15.22
N GLU A 220 3.48 -13.18 -15.90
CA GLU A 220 3.76 -14.61 -15.65
C GLU A 220 4.26 -14.83 -14.23
N ALA A 221 5.24 -14.06 -13.77
CA ALA A 221 5.78 -14.16 -12.41
C ALA A 221 4.71 -13.93 -11.33
N LEU A 222 3.73 -13.07 -11.59
CA LEU A 222 2.62 -12.77 -10.67
C LEU A 222 1.45 -13.76 -10.79
N GLU A 223 1.48 -14.70 -11.73
CA GLU A 223 0.44 -15.70 -11.86
C GLU A 223 0.38 -16.58 -10.60
N ASN A 224 -0.82 -16.79 -10.05
CA ASN A 224 -1.07 -17.49 -8.78
C ASN A 224 -0.46 -16.81 -7.52
N VAL A 225 0.31 -15.75 -7.65
CA VAL A 225 0.83 -14.95 -6.53
C VAL A 225 -0.11 -13.79 -6.22
N LEU A 226 -0.57 -13.08 -7.27
CA LEU A 226 -1.50 -11.97 -7.18
C LEU A 226 -2.88 -12.40 -7.65
N ILE A 227 -3.85 -12.49 -6.74
CA ILE A 227 -5.23 -12.91 -7.02
C ILE A 227 -6.17 -11.73 -6.76
N PRO A 228 -6.55 -10.94 -7.78
CA PRO A 228 -7.43 -9.79 -7.62
C PRO A 228 -8.84 -10.19 -7.18
N TRP A 229 -9.56 -9.22 -6.63
CA TRP A 229 -10.95 -9.34 -6.27
C TRP A 229 -11.86 -8.99 -7.44
N THR A 230 -13.12 -9.41 -7.35
CA THR A 230 -14.20 -8.77 -8.11
C THR A 230 -14.91 -7.75 -7.22
N VAL A 231 -15.64 -6.82 -7.84
CA VAL A 231 -16.36 -5.76 -7.08
C VAL A 231 -17.42 -6.34 -6.15
N GLU A 232 -17.92 -7.55 -6.46
CA GLU A 232 -18.98 -8.22 -5.68
C GLU A 232 -18.44 -9.04 -4.50
N GLN A 233 -17.14 -9.28 -4.41
CA GLN A 233 -16.50 -9.97 -3.30
C GLN A 233 -16.20 -9.04 -2.14
#